data_2096447f1e1317874128772f08654d11
#
_entry.id   2096447f1e1317874128772f08654d11
#
_cell.length_a   1.000
_cell.length_b   1.000
_cell.length_c   1.000
_cell.angle_alpha   90.00
_cell.angle_beta   90.00
_cell.angle_gamma   90.00
#
_symmetry.space_group_name_H-M   'P 1'
#
loop_
_entity.id
_entity.type
_entity.pdbx_description
1 polymer ?
#
loop_
_entity_poly.entity_id
_entity_poly.type
_entity_poly.pdbx_seq_one_letter_code
_entity_poly.pdbx_strand_id
1 'polypeptide(L)'
;MTPFERLLKSNTKENLWIYILSTLKDKPNYAWELPALIEKEFGFRPGNITPYRVLYRLETQGFVESTLDDRRRMYKITKAGQKELEKIREFYQNVIKKIS
;
A
#
# COMPACT_ATOMS: atom_id res chain seq x y z
N MET A 1 8.00 -24.54 2.06
CA MET A 1 7.15 -23.44 1.52
C MET A 1 6.80 -23.74 0.07
N THR A 2 5.52 -23.73 -0.24
CA THR A 2 5.06 -23.95 -1.61
C THR A 2 5.30 -22.69 -2.46
N PRO A 3 5.29 -22.83 -3.80
CA PRO A 3 5.34 -21.64 -4.66
C PRO A 3 4.22 -20.63 -4.38
N PHE A 4 3.01 -21.11 -4.07
CA PHE A 4 1.89 -20.22 -3.77
C PHE A 4 2.10 -19.46 -2.46
N GLU A 5 2.61 -20.13 -1.43
CA GLU A 5 2.93 -19.47 -0.17
C GLU A 5 4.00 -18.40 -0.35
N ARG A 6 4.98 -18.66 -1.21
CA ARG A 6 6.00 -17.68 -1.55
C ARG A 6 5.39 -16.47 -2.26
N LEU A 7 4.47 -16.72 -3.19
CA LEU A 7 3.75 -15.66 -3.89
C LEU A 7 2.96 -14.79 -2.92
N LEU A 8 2.25 -15.41 -1.98
CA LEU A 8 1.49 -14.66 -0.98
C LEU A 8 2.39 -13.74 -0.17
N LYS A 9 3.52 -14.23 0.29
CA LYS A 9 4.46 -13.43 1.06
C LYS A 9 4.99 -12.25 0.24
N SER A 10 5.39 -12.52 -0.98
CA SER A 10 5.93 -11.52 -1.89
C SER A 10 4.89 -10.45 -2.24
N ASN A 11 3.64 -10.85 -2.43
CA ASN A 11 2.57 -9.93 -2.83
C ASN A 11 1.89 -9.22 -1.66
N THR A 12 2.26 -9.53 -0.43
CA THR A 12 1.72 -8.84 0.75
C THR A 12 2.79 -8.02 1.44
N LYS A 13 3.57 -8.66 2.31
CA LYS A 13 4.52 -7.94 3.18
C LYS A 13 5.68 -7.31 2.41
N GLU A 14 6.17 -7.95 1.37
CA GLU A 14 7.29 -7.43 0.59
C GLU A 14 6.88 -6.32 -0.38
N ASN A 15 5.59 -6.20 -0.65
CA ASN A 15 5.05 -5.15 -1.52
C ASN A 15 3.96 -4.36 -0.80
N LEU A 16 4.22 -4.01 0.44
CA LEU A 16 3.26 -3.32 1.29
C LEU A 16 2.78 -2.00 0.71
N TRP A 17 3.59 -1.34 -0.11
CA TRP A 17 3.26 -0.06 -0.72
C TRP A 17 1.98 -0.10 -1.54
N ILE A 18 1.67 -1.26 -2.16
CA ILE A 18 0.44 -1.44 -2.94
C ILE A 18 -0.78 -1.24 -2.04
N TYR A 19 -0.76 -1.87 -0.88
CA TYR A 19 -1.88 -1.88 0.05
C TYR A 19 -2.02 -0.54 0.76
N ILE A 20 -0.92 0.12 1.02
CA ILE A 20 -0.93 1.47 1.59
C ILE A 20 -1.56 2.46 0.60
N LEU A 21 -1.12 2.45 -0.66
CA LEU A 21 -1.70 3.32 -1.67
C LEU A 21 -3.19 3.04 -1.87
N SER A 22 -3.56 1.77 -1.87
CA SER A 22 -4.96 1.37 -2.02
C SER A 22 -5.82 1.88 -0.86
N THR A 23 -5.32 1.78 0.36
CA THR A 23 -6.03 2.27 1.53
C THR A 23 -6.16 3.80 1.49
N LEU A 24 -5.10 4.49 1.13
CA LEU A 24 -5.11 5.95 1.05
C LEU A 24 -5.97 6.46 -0.12
N LYS A 25 -6.23 5.64 -1.12
CA LYS A 25 -7.11 6.02 -2.24
C LYS A 25 -8.52 6.35 -1.73
N ASP A 26 -8.99 5.63 -0.72
CA ASP A 26 -10.33 5.83 -0.19
C ASP A 26 -10.46 7.12 0.64
N LYS A 27 -9.46 7.39 1.47
CA LYS A 27 -9.41 8.63 2.27
C LYS A 27 -8.02 8.79 2.87
N PRO A 28 -7.65 10.03 3.26
CA PRO A 28 -6.42 10.25 4.02
C PRO A 28 -6.44 9.51 5.36
N ASN A 29 -5.27 9.08 5.82
CA ASN A 29 -5.14 8.33 7.07
C ASN A 29 -3.84 8.68 7.77
N TYR A 30 -3.82 8.48 9.08
CA TYR A 30 -2.59 8.48 9.86
C TYR A 30 -1.87 7.14 9.65
N ALA A 31 -0.54 7.17 9.78
CA ALA A 31 0.26 5.94 9.60
C ALA A 31 -0.16 4.83 10.57
N TRP A 32 -0.50 5.19 11.81
CA TRP A 32 -0.85 4.19 12.83
C TRP A 32 -2.17 3.47 12.53
N GLU A 33 -3.02 4.05 11.70
CA GLU A 33 -4.28 3.42 11.31
C GLU A 33 -4.11 2.30 10.29
N LEU A 34 -3.03 2.34 9.51
CA LEU A 34 -2.86 1.47 8.35
C LEU A 34 -2.84 -0.02 8.65
N PRO A 35 -2.14 -0.50 9.71
CA PRO A 35 -2.13 -1.95 9.94
C PRO A 35 -3.52 -2.56 10.13
N ALA A 36 -4.38 -1.91 10.91
CA ALA A 36 -5.73 -2.42 11.13
C ALA A 36 -6.60 -2.33 9.87
N LEU A 37 -6.46 -1.24 9.11
CA LEU A 37 -7.23 -1.06 7.87
C LEU A 37 -6.82 -2.07 6.81
N ILE A 38 -5.53 -2.34 6.69
CA ILE A 38 -5.03 -3.33 5.73
C ILE A 38 -5.49 -4.73 6.13
N GLU A 39 -5.45 -5.05 7.42
CA GLU A 39 -5.92 -6.34 7.90
C GLU A 39 -7.40 -6.54 7.59
N LYS A 40 -8.21 -5.52 7.84
CA LYS A 40 -9.65 -5.58 7.59
C LYS A 40 -9.96 -5.79 6.12
N GLU A 41 -9.26 -5.08 5.24
CA GLU A 41 -9.55 -5.09 3.81
C GLU A 41 -8.90 -6.28 3.09
N PHE A 42 -7.66 -6.61 3.44
CA PHE A 42 -6.85 -7.54 2.67
C PHE A 42 -6.47 -8.82 3.42
N GLY A 43 -6.78 -8.92 4.70
CA GLY A 43 -6.63 -10.16 5.43
C GLY A 43 -5.24 -10.45 5.98
N PHE A 44 -4.32 -9.50 5.92
CA PHE A 44 -3.01 -9.65 6.56
C PHE A 44 -2.66 -8.35 7.30
N ARG A 45 -1.92 -8.49 8.39
CA ARG A 45 -1.57 -7.33 9.21
C ARG A 45 -0.06 -7.05 9.12
N PRO A 46 0.33 -5.89 8.56
CA PRO A 46 1.74 -5.49 8.58
C PRO A 46 2.16 -5.12 10.00
N GLY A 47 3.48 -5.17 10.25
CA GLY A 47 4.01 -4.72 11.53
C GLY A 47 3.77 -3.22 11.73
N ASN A 48 3.87 -2.77 12.99
CA ASN A 48 3.54 -1.38 13.33
C ASN A 48 4.56 -0.37 12.81
N ILE A 49 5.81 -0.78 12.61
CA ILE A 49 6.89 0.12 12.19
C ILE A 49 7.02 0.19 10.67
N THR A 50 6.80 -0.91 9.97
CA THR A 50 6.99 -1.01 8.53
C THR A 50 6.23 0.04 7.73
N PRO A 51 4.95 0.36 8.05
CA PRO A 51 4.23 1.38 7.29
C PRO A 51 4.92 2.75 7.29
N TYR A 52 5.58 3.13 8.38
CA TYR A 52 6.30 4.41 8.44
C TYR A 52 7.43 4.47 7.43
N ARG A 53 8.19 3.38 7.30
CA ARG A 53 9.29 3.29 6.33
C ARG A 53 8.78 3.37 4.91
N VAL A 54 7.70 2.66 4.63
CA VAL A 54 7.12 2.63 3.29
C VAL A 54 6.54 4.00 2.94
N LEU A 55 5.82 4.63 3.87
CA LEU A 55 5.27 5.98 3.68
C LEU A 55 6.37 7.00 3.42
N TYR A 56 7.46 6.92 4.17
CA TYR A 56 8.59 7.83 3.96
C TYR A 56 9.13 7.70 2.53
N ARG A 57 9.29 6.47 2.07
CA ARG A 57 9.78 6.20 0.71
C ARG A 57 8.79 6.67 -0.34
N LEU A 58 7.51 6.40 -0.15
CA LEU A 58 6.47 6.84 -1.07
C LEU A 58 6.38 8.37 -1.15
N GLU A 59 6.54 9.04 -0.01
CA GLU A 59 6.52 10.49 0.02
C GLU A 59 7.72 11.09 -0.70
N THR A 60 8.90 10.52 -0.48
CA THR A 60 10.11 10.94 -1.17
C THR A 60 9.97 10.81 -2.68
N GLN A 61 9.28 9.77 -3.15
CA GLN A 61 9.03 9.53 -4.56
C GLN A 61 7.85 10.32 -5.13
N GLY A 62 7.09 11.00 -4.28
CA GLY A 62 5.97 11.82 -4.73
C GLY A 62 4.65 11.08 -4.91
N PHE A 63 4.53 9.86 -4.39
CA PHE A 63 3.30 9.07 -4.54
C PHE A 63 2.30 9.30 -3.41
N VAL A 64 2.77 9.81 -2.28
CA VAL A 64 1.91 10.29 -1.20
C VAL A 64 2.44 11.64 -0.74
N GLU A 65 1.58 12.40 -0.05
CA GLU A 65 1.99 13.63 0.61
C GLU A 65 1.36 13.66 2.00
N SER A 66 1.96 14.44 2.91
CA SER A 66 1.48 14.50 4.27
C SER A 66 1.31 15.93 4.73
N THR A 67 0.37 16.13 5.64
CA THR A 67 0.20 17.37 6.36
C THR A 67 0.26 17.09 7.85
N LEU A 68 0.80 18.05 8.61
CA LEU A 68 0.88 17.92 10.05
C LEU A 68 -0.48 18.31 10.64
N ASP A 69 -1.06 17.39 11.41
CA ASP A 69 -2.34 17.61 12.08
C ASP A 69 -2.13 17.29 13.55
N ASP A 70 -1.99 18.34 14.38
CA ASP A 70 -1.79 18.24 15.82
C ASP A 70 -0.71 17.22 16.20
N ARG A 71 0.51 17.44 15.70
CA ARG A 71 1.70 16.61 15.96
C ARG A 71 1.70 15.26 15.25
N ARG A 72 0.67 14.93 14.46
CA ARG A 72 0.59 13.70 13.69
C ARG A 72 0.53 14.06 12.22
N ARG A 73 1.11 13.17 11.38
CA ARG A 73 1.05 13.37 9.94
C ARG A 73 -0.12 12.60 9.36
N MET A 74 -0.97 13.34 8.67
CA MET A 74 -2.07 12.78 7.88
C MET A 74 -1.55 12.59 6.46
N TYR A 75 -1.60 11.36 5.96
CA TYR A 75 -1.11 11.03 4.62
C TYR A 75 -2.25 10.90 3.64
N LYS A 76 -2.02 11.36 2.41
CA LYS A 76 -2.97 11.17 1.31
C LYS A 76 -2.22 10.78 0.05
N ILE A 77 -2.91 10.09 -0.85
CA ILE A 77 -2.36 9.69 -2.14
C ILE A 77 -2.32 10.89 -3.08
N THR A 78 -1.27 10.99 -3.89
CA THR A 78 -1.15 12.01 -4.93
C THR A 78 -1.69 11.48 -6.26
N LYS A 79 -1.79 12.35 -7.26
CA LYS A 79 -2.13 11.90 -8.62
C LYS A 79 -1.13 10.89 -9.15
N ALA A 80 0.16 11.11 -8.87
CA ALA A 80 1.20 10.16 -9.26
C ALA A 80 1.00 8.80 -8.58
N GLY A 81 0.61 8.80 -7.29
CA GLY A 81 0.30 7.58 -6.58
C GLY A 81 -0.90 6.84 -7.15
N GLN A 82 -1.93 7.57 -7.56
CA GLN A 82 -3.10 6.98 -8.22
C GLN A 82 -2.70 6.32 -9.54
N LYS A 83 -1.80 6.95 -10.29
CA LYS A 83 -1.29 6.36 -11.54
C LYS A 83 -0.50 5.08 -11.29
N GLU A 84 0.25 5.02 -10.20
CA GLU A 84 0.96 3.80 -9.83
C GLU A 84 -0.03 2.67 -9.53
N LEU A 85 -1.12 2.94 -8.83
CA LEU A 85 -2.17 1.93 -8.60
C LEU A 85 -2.78 1.45 -9.92
N GLU A 86 -3.02 2.35 -10.88
CA GLU A 86 -3.52 1.98 -12.20
C GLU A 86 -2.57 1.01 -12.90
N LYS A 87 -1.26 1.29 -12.85
CA LYS A 87 -0.26 0.42 -13.46
C LYS A 87 -0.27 -0.97 -12.85
N ILE A 88 -0.44 -1.05 -11.52
CA ILE A 88 -0.51 -2.34 -10.82
C ILE A 88 -1.74 -3.11 -11.24
N ARG A 89 -2.89 -2.44 -11.30
CA ARG A 89 -4.15 -3.07 -11.72
C ARG A 89 -4.03 -3.65 -13.11
N GLU A 90 -3.49 -2.87 -14.04
CA GLU A 90 -3.29 -3.34 -15.42
C GLU A 90 -2.33 -4.51 -15.46
N PHE A 91 -1.26 -4.47 -14.69
CA PHE A 91 -0.29 -5.55 -14.62
C PHE A 91 -0.95 -6.84 -14.13
N TYR A 92 -1.69 -6.78 -13.04
CA TYR A 92 -2.34 -7.97 -12.49
C TYR A 92 -3.42 -8.50 -13.42
N GLN A 93 -4.23 -7.63 -14.02
CA GLN A 93 -5.26 -8.04 -14.97
C GLN A 93 -4.63 -8.77 -16.17
N ASN A 94 -3.51 -8.25 -16.66
CA ASN A 94 -2.82 -8.86 -17.79
C ASN A 94 -2.23 -10.23 -17.41
N VAL A 95 -1.65 -10.35 -16.23
CA VAL A 95 -1.12 -11.64 -15.74
C VAL A 95 -2.26 -12.66 -15.61
N ILE A 96 -3.34 -12.26 -14.96
CA ILE A 96 -4.51 -13.14 -14.79
C ILE A 96 -5.02 -13.63 -16.13
N LYS A 97 -5.14 -12.71 -17.09
CA LYS A 97 -5.62 -13.05 -18.44
C LYS A 97 -4.72 -14.06 -19.13
N LYS A 98 -3.40 -13.92 -18.97
CA LYS A 98 -2.43 -14.77 -19.66
C LYS A 98 -2.23 -16.14 -19.03
N ILE A 99 -2.43 -16.27 -17.72
CA ILE A 99 -2.29 -17.55 -17.04
C ILE A 99 -3.59 -18.35 -16.97
N SER A 100 -4.68 -17.79 -17.47
CA SER A 100 -6.00 -18.46 -17.42
C SER A 100 -6.20 -19.51 -18.52
#